data_02afd696d88cb7ee190729f7ed62b725
#
_entry.id   02afd696d88cb7ee190729f7ed62b725
#
_cell.length_a   1.000
_cell.length_b   1.000
_cell.length_c   1.000
_cell.angle_alpha   90.00
_cell.angle_beta   90.00
_cell.angle_gamma   90.00
#
_symmetry.space_group_name_H-M   'P 1'
#
loop_
_entity.id
_entity.type
_entity.pdbx_description
1 polymer ?
#
loop_
_entity_poly.entity_id
_entity_poly.type
_entity_poly.pdbx_seq_one_letter_code
_entity_poly.pdbx_strand_id
1 'polypeptide(L)'
;MSETPVHPLPHAPAEGGADPVATAIAAAAQAAQPRAPVTVAVVQAAPVSFDLPRTLEKVAARTAEAAAHGAQLVLFPEAFVSAYPRGISFGAVVGHRTDEGRAWFQRYWQSSITVPGPAVDALGAIARRHAVTLAIGVIERDGGTLYCVLLVLGPDGALLAKHRKVMPTASERLVWGFGDGTDVAVVDTPVGRVGGAICWENYMPLLRHRLYAQGVELYLAPTADARERWVASMRHIALEGRCFVLSANQCTRRRDYPDDYPLEGVTDPDAVISRGGSCIVDPSGEVLAGPVYDEEAVLVATLDPGAVVRGRFDFDAVGHYALVERMACGG
;
A
#
# COMPACT_ATOMS: atom_id res chain seq x y z
N MET A 1 -38.28 -68.82 -39.05
CA MET A 1 -38.33 -67.73 -38.05
C MET A 1 -37.10 -67.88 -37.24
N SER A 2 -36.05 -67.02 -37.53
CA SER A 2 -34.79 -67.01 -36.82
C SER A 2 -34.77 -65.75 -35.95
N GLU A 3 -34.72 -65.92 -34.63
CA GLU A 3 -34.60 -64.84 -33.67
C GLU A 3 -33.13 -64.40 -33.62
N THR A 4 -32.93 -63.10 -33.86
CA THR A 4 -31.62 -62.47 -33.74
C THR A 4 -31.40 -62.06 -32.26
N PRO A 5 -30.28 -62.40 -31.63
CA PRO A 5 -30.05 -62.02 -30.21
C PRO A 5 -29.72 -60.50 -30.14
N VAL A 6 -30.43 -59.79 -29.29
CA VAL A 6 -30.18 -58.41 -28.94
C VAL A 6 -28.99 -58.36 -27.94
N HIS A 7 -27.86 -57.80 -28.38
CA HIS A 7 -26.71 -57.52 -27.53
C HIS A 7 -27.01 -56.25 -26.68
N PRO A 8 -26.83 -56.29 -25.36
CA PRO A 8 -26.89 -55.08 -24.55
C PRO A 8 -25.70 -54.15 -24.85
N LEU A 9 -25.97 -52.87 -25.06
CA LEU A 9 -24.96 -51.85 -25.22
C LEU A 9 -24.09 -51.73 -23.93
N PRO A 10 -22.77 -51.52 -24.02
CA PRO A 10 -21.93 -51.35 -22.88
C PRO A 10 -22.27 -50.03 -22.19
N HIS A 11 -22.64 -50.14 -20.89
CA HIS A 11 -22.69 -48.97 -20.02
C HIS A 11 -21.29 -48.41 -19.86
N ALA A 12 -21.02 -47.21 -20.42
CA ALA A 12 -19.81 -46.46 -20.07
C ALA A 12 -19.87 -46.12 -18.58
N PRO A 13 -18.75 -46.28 -17.84
CA PRO A 13 -18.72 -45.82 -16.47
C PRO A 13 -18.86 -44.28 -16.49
N ALA A 14 -19.79 -43.75 -15.68
CA ALA A 14 -19.93 -42.36 -15.44
C ALA A 14 -18.64 -41.86 -14.78
N GLU A 15 -17.86 -41.10 -15.51
CA GLU A 15 -16.74 -40.34 -14.92
C GLU A 15 -17.37 -39.46 -13.84
N GLY A 16 -16.89 -39.62 -12.57
CA GLY A 16 -17.37 -38.92 -11.40
C GLY A 16 -16.88 -37.46 -11.37
N GLY A 17 -17.33 -36.67 -12.37
CA GLY A 17 -17.21 -35.21 -12.34
C GLY A 17 -18.15 -34.66 -11.28
N ALA A 18 -17.67 -33.76 -10.41
CA ALA A 18 -18.52 -33.08 -9.43
C ALA A 18 -19.70 -32.40 -10.16
N ASP A 19 -20.89 -32.56 -9.62
CA ASP A 19 -22.13 -31.94 -10.14
C ASP A 19 -21.92 -30.40 -10.21
N PRO A 20 -21.96 -29.76 -11.40
CA PRO A 20 -21.77 -28.33 -11.56
C PRO A 20 -22.78 -27.51 -10.74
N VAL A 21 -24.00 -28.01 -10.52
CA VAL A 21 -25.02 -27.33 -9.74
C VAL A 21 -24.63 -27.37 -8.26
N ALA A 22 -24.23 -28.55 -7.76
CA ALA A 22 -23.78 -28.70 -6.37
C ALA A 22 -22.53 -27.83 -6.11
N THR A 23 -21.61 -27.78 -7.05
CA THR A 23 -20.42 -26.92 -6.97
C THR A 23 -20.80 -25.42 -6.92
N ALA A 24 -21.73 -24.98 -7.76
CA ALA A 24 -22.21 -23.59 -7.76
C ALA A 24 -22.95 -23.23 -6.46
N ILE A 25 -23.78 -24.14 -5.92
CA ILE A 25 -24.47 -23.94 -4.65
C ILE A 25 -23.46 -23.84 -3.49
N ALA A 26 -22.44 -24.70 -3.47
CA ALA A 26 -21.41 -24.69 -2.46
C ALA A 26 -20.59 -23.36 -2.52
N ALA A 27 -20.24 -22.90 -3.72
CA ALA A 27 -19.57 -21.62 -3.92
C ALA A 27 -20.43 -20.43 -3.46
N ALA A 28 -21.72 -20.43 -3.76
CA ALA A 28 -22.66 -19.41 -3.30
C ALA A 28 -22.83 -19.42 -1.77
N ALA A 29 -22.90 -20.59 -1.17
CA ALA A 29 -22.96 -20.73 0.28
C ALA A 29 -21.67 -20.25 0.96
N GLN A 30 -20.51 -20.52 0.39
CA GLN A 30 -19.22 -20.04 0.88
C GLN A 30 -19.10 -18.52 0.75
N ALA A 31 -19.56 -17.93 -0.35
CA ALA A 31 -19.58 -16.49 -0.57
C ALA A 31 -20.51 -15.74 0.40
N ALA A 32 -21.54 -16.40 0.92
CA ALA A 32 -22.46 -15.85 1.90
C ALA A 32 -21.95 -15.92 3.35
N GLN A 33 -20.84 -16.63 3.60
CA GLN A 33 -20.30 -16.73 4.95
C GLN A 33 -19.52 -15.47 5.34
N PRO A 34 -19.56 -15.08 6.62
CA PRO A 34 -18.68 -14.02 7.12
C PRO A 34 -17.21 -14.39 6.90
N ARG A 35 -16.45 -13.44 6.37
CA ARG A 35 -15.00 -13.63 6.25
C ARG A 35 -14.35 -13.62 7.64
N ALA A 36 -13.31 -14.44 7.81
CA ALA A 36 -12.54 -14.48 9.04
C ALA A 36 -11.86 -13.13 9.30
N PRO A 37 -11.62 -12.75 10.57
CA PRO A 37 -10.81 -11.60 10.91
C PRO A 37 -9.41 -11.66 10.29
N VAL A 38 -8.89 -10.49 9.92
CA VAL A 38 -7.58 -10.32 9.27
C VAL A 38 -6.67 -9.52 10.17
N THR A 39 -5.48 -10.03 10.46
CA THR A 39 -4.46 -9.27 11.18
C THR A 39 -3.57 -8.51 10.21
N VAL A 40 -3.41 -7.21 10.44
CA VAL A 40 -2.59 -6.32 9.62
C VAL A 40 -1.53 -5.63 10.48
N ALA A 41 -0.43 -5.23 9.84
CA ALA A 41 0.61 -4.46 10.50
C ALA A 41 0.98 -3.22 9.69
N VAL A 42 1.30 -2.15 10.42
CA VAL A 42 1.86 -0.91 9.88
C VAL A 42 3.23 -0.70 10.51
N VAL A 43 4.25 -0.61 9.67
CA VAL A 43 5.62 -0.38 10.10
C VAL A 43 5.89 1.12 10.17
N GLN A 44 6.27 1.61 11.34
CA GLN A 44 6.85 2.93 11.54
C GLN A 44 8.33 2.78 11.80
N ALA A 45 9.16 3.12 10.82
CA ALA A 45 10.61 2.98 10.95
C ALA A 45 11.34 3.95 10.03
N ALA A 46 12.63 4.20 10.32
CA ALA A 46 13.54 4.83 9.39
C ALA A 46 14.06 3.79 8.38
N PRO A 47 14.23 4.11 7.09
CA PRO A 47 15.07 3.33 6.19
C PRO A 47 16.56 3.48 6.59
N VAL A 48 17.44 2.70 5.97
CA VAL A 48 18.86 3.06 5.91
C VAL A 48 19.04 3.97 4.70
N SER A 49 19.03 5.28 4.93
CA SER A 49 18.88 6.26 3.84
C SER A 49 20.00 6.15 2.81
N PHE A 50 19.64 6.09 1.53
CA PHE A 50 20.51 5.95 0.36
C PHE A 50 21.34 4.64 0.32
N ASP A 51 20.97 3.63 1.13
CA ASP A 51 21.59 2.31 1.15
C ASP A 51 20.53 1.24 0.87
N LEU A 52 20.43 0.82 -0.40
CA LEU A 52 19.44 -0.15 -0.85
C LEU A 52 19.58 -1.52 -0.16
N PRO A 53 20.79 -2.16 -0.12
CA PRO A 53 20.92 -3.46 0.51
C PRO A 53 20.50 -3.48 1.98
N ARG A 54 21.01 -2.55 2.78
CA ARG A 54 20.67 -2.47 4.21
C ARG A 54 19.21 -2.11 4.47
N THR A 55 18.59 -1.31 3.57
CA THR A 55 17.15 -1.04 3.65
C THR A 55 16.35 -2.31 3.39
N LEU A 56 16.70 -3.13 2.39
CA LEU A 56 16.04 -4.41 2.13
C LEU A 56 16.19 -5.40 3.30
N GLU A 57 17.36 -5.45 3.95
CA GLU A 57 17.58 -6.23 5.18
C GLU A 57 16.62 -5.74 6.30
N LYS A 58 16.47 -4.44 6.47
CA LYS A 58 15.53 -3.86 7.45
C LYS A 58 14.08 -4.18 7.09
N VAL A 59 13.70 -4.14 5.82
CA VAL A 59 12.36 -4.59 5.37
C VAL A 59 12.13 -6.04 5.75
N ALA A 60 13.10 -6.93 5.50
CA ALA A 60 12.99 -8.34 5.86
C ALA A 60 12.82 -8.53 7.37
N ALA A 61 13.61 -7.84 8.19
CA ALA A 61 13.54 -7.93 9.65
C ALA A 61 12.18 -7.43 10.19
N ARG A 62 11.68 -6.26 9.72
CA ARG A 62 10.41 -5.70 10.16
C ARG A 62 9.20 -6.51 9.65
N THR A 63 9.30 -7.11 8.46
CA THR A 63 8.27 -8.02 7.95
C THR A 63 8.22 -9.29 8.79
N ALA A 64 9.37 -9.85 9.18
CA ALA A 64 9.46 -11.01 10.07
C ALA A 64 8.84 -10.72 11.44
N GLU A 65 9.10 -9.54 12.02
CA GLU A 65 8.52 -9.07 13.27
C GLU A 65 6.99 -8.98 13.16
N ALA A 66 6.47 -8.33 12.12
CA ALA A 66 5.04 -8.22 11.87
C ALA A 66 4.38 -9.62 11.70
N ALA A 67 5.00 -10.51 10.93
CA ALA A 67 4.50 -11.87 10.71
C ALA A 67 4.50 -12.69 12.01
N ALA A 68 5.47 -12.50 12.91
CA ALA A 68 5.48 -13.14 14.22
C ALA A 68 4.29 -12.74 15.10
N HIS A 69 3.69 -11.56 14.85
CA HIS A 69 2.44 -11.10 15.45
C HIS A 69 1.19 -11.53 14.67
N GLY A 70 1.33 -12.41 13.68
CA GLY A 70 0.22 -12.93 12.88
C GLY A 70 -0.24 -12.02 11.74
N ALA A 71 0.52 -10.98 11.39
CA ALA A 71 0.13 -10.09 10.30
C ALA A 71 0.09 -10.82 8.95
N GLN A 72 -0.98 -10.62 8.22
CA GLN A 72 -1.24 -11.13 6.88
C GLN A 72 -1.05 -10.04 5.80
N LEU A 73 -1.08 -8.76 6.21
CA LEU A 73 -0.68 -7.62 5.41
C LEU A 73 0.26 -6.74 6.22
N VAL A 74 1.35 -6.28 5.59
CA VAL A 74 2.34 -5.38 6.19
C VAL A 74 2.51 -4.17 5.30
N LEU A 75 2.29 -2.97 5.85
CA LEU A 75 2.46 -1.69 5.16
C LEU A 75 3.71 -0.98 5.66
N PHE A 76 4.57 -0.58 4.73
CA PHE A 76 5.72 0.30 4.94
C PHE A 76 5.46 1.74 4.48
N PRO A 77 6.22 2.73 5.00
CA PRO A 77 6.05 4.14 4.65
C PRO A 77 6.29 4.49 3.17
N GLU A 78 5.87 5.71 2.79
CA GLU A 78 6.23 6.37 1.54
C GLU A 78 7.75 6.44 1.38
N ALA A 79 8.25 6.19 0.15
CA ALA A 79 9.67 6.26 -0.21
C ALA A 79 10.60 5.55 0.80
N PHE A 80 10.16 4.41 1.36
CA PHE A 80 10.95 3.68 2.34
C PHE A 80 12.21 3.11 1.70
N VAL A 81 12.07 2.51 0.50
CA VAL A 81 13.25 2.13 -0.29
C VAL A 81 13.78 3.34 -1.02
N SER A 82 15.01 3.69 -0.75
CA SER A 82 15.83 4.86 -1.11
C SER A 82 15.78 6.02 -0.11
N ALA A 83 14.80 6.09 0.74
CA ALA A 83 14.45 7.14 1.70
C ALA A 83 13.65 8.31 1.11
N TYR A 84 12.90 8.99 1.98
CA TYR A 84 12.32 10.30 1.68
C TYR A 84 13.40 11.38 1.85
N PRO A 85 13.74 12.16 0.81
CA PRO A 85 14.88 13.08 0.82
C PRO A 85 14.54 14.38 1.55
N ARG A 86 14.21 14.30 2.82
CA ARG A 86 13.74 15.42 3.64
C ARG A 86 14.84 16.46 3.82
N GLY A 87 14.50 17.73 3.59
CA GLY A 87 15.39 18.87 3.82
C GLY A 87 16.40 19.15 2.70
N ILE A 88 16.40 18.37 1.60
CA ILE A 88 17.30 18.61 0.48
C ILE A 88 16.53 19.07 -0.77
N SER A 89 17.07 20.07 -1.46
CA SER A 89 16.54 20.58 -2.74
C SER A 89 17.30 20.04 -3.96
N PHE A 90 18.30 19.21 -3.76
CA PHE A 90 19.24 18.77 -4.82
C PHE A 90 19.86 19.94 -5.57
N GLY A 91 20.13 21.06 -4.87
CA GLY A 91 20.70 22.28 -5.44
C GLY A 91 19.81 22.94 -6.50
N ALA A 92 18.52 22.56 -6.59
CA ALA A 92 17.61 23.09 -7.57
C ALA A 92 17.02 24.43 -7.09
N VAL A 93 17.31 25.49 -7.84
CA VAL A 93 16.70 26.81 -7.74
C VAL A 93 16.19 27.19 -9.12
N VAL A 94 15.11 27.95 -9.23
CA VAL A 94 14.56 28.34 -10.53
C VAL A 94 15.64 28.96 -11.41
N GLY A 95 15.90 28.37 -12.57
CA GLY A 95 16.93 28.77 -13.52
C GLY A 95 18.36 28.34 -13.18
N HIS A 96 18.61 27.68 -12.05
CA HIS A 96 19.95 27.27 -11.63
C HIS A 96 19.97 25.88 -10.98
N ARG A 97 21.16 25.19 -11.09
CA ARG A 97 21.46 23.90 -10.44
C ARG A 97 22.94 23.87 -10.08
N THR A 98 23.27 23.14 -9.00
CA THR A 98 24.66 22.99 -8.52
C THR A 98 25.23 21.61 -8.84
N ASP A 99 26.56 21.50 -8.89
CA ASP A 99 27.24 20.22 -9.09
C ASP A 99 27.10 19.31 -7.86
N GLU A 100 27.10 19.88 -6.67
CA GLU A 100 26.78 19.14 -5.43
C GLU A 100 25.38 18.56 -5.46
N GLY A 101 24.39 19.34 -5.90
CA GLY A 101 23.00 18.85 -6.05
C GLY A 101 22.90 17.71 -7.06
N ARG A 102 23.66 17.75 -8.17
CA ARG A 102 23.74 16.65 -9.15
C ARG A 102 24.37 15.40 -8.54
N ALA A 103 25.40 15.56 -7.70
CA ALA A 103 26.02 14.44 -7.00
C ALA A 103 25.03 13.77 -6.01
N TRP A 104 24.25 14.55 -5.28
CA TRP A 104 23.19 14.03 -4.41
C TRP A 104 22.09 13.34 -5.21
N PHE A 105 21.67 13.88 -6.34
CA PHE A 105 20.71 13.22 -7.23
C PHE A 105 21.25 11.89 -7.75
N GLN A 106 22.54 11.81 -8.11
CA GLN A 106 23.18 10.57 -8.54
C GLN A 106 23.15 9.51 -7.43
N ARG A 107 23.46 9.86 -6.17
CA ARG A 107 23.37 8.93 -5.02
C ARG A 107 21.94 8.44 -4.83
N TYR A 108 20.96 9.34 -4.92
CA TYR A 108 19.55 9.00 -4.80
C TYR A 108 19.09 8.06 -5.92
N TRP A 109 19.49 8.35 -7.15
CA TRP A 109 19.21 7.50 -8.31
C TRP A 109 19.87 6.13 -8.18
N GLN A 110 21.09 6.03 -7.66
CA GLN A 110 21.80 4.76 -7.44
C GLN A 110 21.11 3.88 -6.38
N SER A 111 20.53 4.48 -5.35
CA SER A 111 19.77 3.77 -4.31
C SER A 111 18.33 3.44 -4.72
N SER A 112 17.84 4.00 -5.84
CA SER A 112 16.49 3.78 -6.37
C SER A 112 16.43 2.48 -7.17
N ILE A 113 15.21 1.94 -7.34
CA ILE A 113 15.00 0.62 -7.93
C ILE A 113 14.35 0.70 -9.31
N THR A 114 14.53 -0.32 -10.14
CA THR A 114 13.72 -0.53 -11.35
C THR A 114 12.52 -1.42 -11.02
N VAL A 115 11.40 -1.22 -11.71
CA VAL A 115 10.20 -2.04 -11.57
C VAL A 115 9.71 -2.45 -12.97
N PRO A 116 9.82 -3.76 -13.34
CA PRO A 116 10.39 -4.88 -12.56
C PRO A 116 11.92 -4.77 -12.39
N GLY A 117 12.46 -5.53 -11.43
CA GLY A 117 13.90 -5.59 -11.21
C GLY A 117 14.29 -6.34 -9.93
N PRO A 118 15.62 -6.53 -9.71
CA PRO A 118 16.13 -7.41 -8.64
C PRO A 118 15.66 -7.01 -7.23
N ALA A 119 15.46 -5.72 -6.96
CA ALA A 119 14.94 -5.27 -5.67
C ALA A 119 13.47 -5.68 -5.47
N VAL A 120 12.66 -5.65 -6.55
CA VAL A 120 11.26 -6.13 -6.50
C VAL A 120 11.24 -7.64 -6.27
N ASP A 121 12.15 -8.39 -6.91
CA ASP A 121 12.29 -9.83 -6.70
C ASP A 121 12.65 -10.15 -5.23
N ALA A 122 13.55 -9.36 -4.63
CA ALA A 122 13.91 -9.47 -3.22
C ALA A 122 12.71 -9.18 -2.29
N LEU A 123 11.94 -8.12 -2.56
CA LEU A 123 10.71 -7.79 -1.83
C LEU A 123 9.67 -8.91 -1.96
N GLY A 124 9.51 -9.47 -3.17
CA GLY A 124 8.65 -10.63 -3.43
C GLY A 124 9.09 -11.87 -2.66
N ALA A 125 10.39 -12.13 -2.57
CA ALA A 125 10.93 -13.23 -1.78
C ALA A 125 10.65 -13.03 -0.28
N ILE A 126 10.73 -11.80 0.24
CA ILE A 126 10.36 -11.48 1.63
C ILE A 126 8.86 -11.75 1.86
N ALA A 127 7.99 -11.25 0.99
CA ALA A 127 6.54 -11.47 1.07
C ALA A 127 6.20 -12.96 1.09
N ARG A 128 6.78 -13.74 0.17
CA ARG A 128 6.59 -15.19 0.05
C ARG A 128 7.10 -15.94 1.28
N ARG A 129 8.28 -15.58 1.79
CA ARG A 129 8.88 -16.23 2.96
C ARG A 129 7.97 -16.19 4.19
N HIS A 130 7.23 -15.09 4.36
CA HIS A 130 6.36 -14.86 5.51
C HIS A 130 4.87 -15.04 5.18
N ALA A 131 4.53 -15.41 3.93
CA ALA A 131 3.17 -15.57 3.43
C ALA A 131 2.28 -14.33 3.70
N VAL A 132 2.84 -13.11 3.52
CA VAL A 132 2.15 -11.84 3.76
C VAL A 132 1.92 -11.08 2.45
N THR A 133 0.84 -10.32 2.39
CA THR A 133 0.73 -9.22 1.42
C THR A 133 1.62 -8.09 1.90
N LEU A 134 2.62 -7.71 1.10
CA LEU A 134 3.58 -6.67 1.43
C LEU A 134 3.30 -5.42 0.60
N ALA A 135 2.97 -4.32 1.26
CA ALA A 135 2.79 -3.00 0.63
C ALA A 135 3.91 -2.05 1.07
N ILE A 136 4.59 -1.40 0.12
CA ILE A 136 5.78 -0.63 0.43
C ILE A 136 5.98 0.56 -0.51
N GLY A 137 6.31 1.73 0.08
CA GLY A 137 6.75 2.89 -0.69
C GLY A 137 8.20 2.74 -1.15
N VAL A 138 8.43 2.98 -2.44
CA VAL A 138 9.75 2.90 -3.06
C VAL A 138 9.99 4.10 -3.97
N ILE A 139 11.25 4.37 -4.30
CA ILE A 139 11.59 5.26 -5.41
C ILE A 139 11.98 4.40 -6.61
N GLU A 140 11.15 4.47 -7.64
CA GLU A 140 11.41 3.83 -8.94
C GLU A 140 12.25 4.75 -9.80
N ARG A 141 13.26 4.21 -10.48
CA ARG A 141 13.94 4.86 -11.58
C ARG A 141 13.49 4.26 -12.91
N ASP A 142 13.07 5.13 -13.81
CA ASP A 142 12.69 4.76 -15.17
C ASP A 142 13.36 5.74 -16.14
N GLY A 143 14.32 5.24 -16.90
CA GLY A 143 15.24 6.09 -17.65
C GLY A 143 16.00 7.06 -16.74
N GLY A 144 15.89 8.34 -17.03
CA GLY A 144 16.49 9.43 -16.22
C GLY A 144 15.56 10.01 -15.15
N THR A 145 14.35 9.48 -15.00
CA THR A 145 13.32 10.02 -14.11
C THR A 145 13.16 9.14 -12.86
N LEU A 146 12.95 9.78 -11.71
CA LEU A 146 12.58 9.12 -10.46
C LEU A 146 11.09 9.30 -10.20
N TYR A 147 10.44 8.27 -9.68
CA TYR A 147 9.02 8.28 -9.31
C TYR A 147 8.85 7.78 -7.89
N CYS A 148 8.02 8.45 -7.11
CA CYS A 148 7.54 7.92 -5.84
C CYS A 148 6.43 6.91 -6.12
N VAL A 149 6.57 5.68 -5.62
CA VAL A 149 5.73 4.54 -6.00
C VAL A 149 5.29 3.76 -4.76
N LEU A 150 4.04 3.29 -4.77
CA LEU A 150 3.53 2.26 -3.88
C LEU A 150 3.49 0.93 -4.64
N LEU A 151 4.18 -0.08 -4.11
CA LEU A 151 4.11 -1.46 -4.59
C LEU A 151 3.24 -2.29 -3.65
N VAL A 152 2.47 -3.22 -4.22
CA VAL A 152 1.75 -4.27 -3.48
C VAL A 152 2.18 -5.61 -4.04
N LEU A 153 2.75 -6.46 -3.19
CA LEU A 153 3.21 -7.80 -3.52
C LEU A 153 2.34 -8.83 -2.77
N GLY A 154 1.97 -9.88 -3.46
CA GLY A 154 1.17 -10.98 -2.91
C GLY A 154 1.99 -11.92 -2.00
N PRO A 155 1.31 -12.77 -1.22
CA PRO A 155 1.98 -13.76 -0.36
C PRO A 155 2.72 -14.86 -1.16
N ASP A 156 2.50 -14.95 -2.44
CA ASP A 156 3.27 -15.76 -3.40
C ASP A 156 4.51 -15.02 -3.95
N GLY A 157 4.68 -13.75 -3.59
CA GLY A 157 5.74 -12.86 -4.04
C GLY A 157 5.49 -12.19 -5.39
N ALA A 158 4.32 -12.37 -6.00
CA ALA A 158 3.97 -11.69 -7.24
C ALA A 158 3.71 -10.20 -7.01
N LEU A 159 4.13 -9.35 -7.94
CA LEU A 159 3.75 -7.94 -7.95
C LEU A 159 2.30 -7.81 -8.40
N LEU A 160 1.40 -7.45 -7.48
CA LEU A 160 -0.04 -7.31 -7.71
C LEU A 160 -0.41 -5.91 -8.21
N ALA A 161 0.24 -4.88 -7.66
CA ALA A 161 0.00 -3.48 -8.06
C ALA A 161 1.27 -2.64 -7.96
N LYS A 162 1.36 -1.66 -8.88
CA LYS A 162 2.32 -0.57 -8.86
C LYS A 162 1.56 0.72 -9.09
N HIS A 163 1.65 1.68 -8.16
CA HIS A 163 1.04 3.00 -8.29
C HIS A 163 2.13 4.07 -8.20
N ARG A 164 2.36 4.83 -9.28
CA ARG A 164 3.20 6.04 -9.29
C ARG A 164 2.40 7.22 -8.74
N LYS A 165 2.97 7.94 -7.78
CA LYS A 165 2.35 9.15 -7.21
C LYS A 165 1.96 10.11 -8.33
N VAL A 166 0.65 10.37 -8.47
CA VAL A 166 0.10 11.20 -9.56
C VAL A 166 0.60 12.64 -9.44
N MET A 167 0.63 13.15 -8.20
CA MET A 167 1.01 14.54 -7.93
C MET A 167 2.03 14.60 -6.78
N PRO A 168 3.34 14.64 -7.09
CA PRO A 168 4.35 14.93 -6.08
C PRO A 168 4.07 16.28 -5.41
N THR A 169 4.32 16.36 -4.08
CA THR A 169 3.91 17.48 -3.25
C THR A 169 4.95 18.60 -3.30
N ALA A 170 4.53 19.81 -3.64
CA ALA A 170 5.37 21.02 -3.58
C ALA A 170 6.79 20.80 -4.20
N SER A 171 7.85 20.89 -3.39
CA SER A 171 9.25 20.75 -3.84
C SER A 171 9.63 19.32 -4.28
N GLU A 172 8.86 18.29 -3.94
CA GLU A 172 9.04 16.94 -4.50
C GLU A 172 9.03 16.95 -6.04
N ARG A 173 8.29 17.88 -6.66
CA ARG A 173 8.19 18.07 -8.12
C ARG A 173 9.52 18.46 -8.78
N LEU A 174 10.51 18.89 -7.99
CA LEU A 174 11.87 19.17 -8.50
C LEU A 174 12.66 17.88 -8.76
N VAL A 175 12.21 16.75 -8.17
CA VAL A 175 12.97 15.50 -8.13
C VAL A 175 12.17 14.33 -8.71
N TRP A 176 10.87 14.27 -8.44
CA TRP A 176 10.02 13.17 -8.87
C TRP A 176 9.11 13.55 -10.04
N GLY A 177 9.01 12.63 -10.99
CA GLY A 177 8.03 12.68 -12.07
C GLY A 177 6.62 12.42 -11.58
N PHE A 178 5.65 12.78 -12.42
CA PHE A 178 4.22 12.62 -12.19
C PHE A 178 3.78 11.25 -12.67
N GLY A 179 2.99 10.52 -11.89
CA GLY A 179 2.20 9.40 -12.38
C GLY A 179 1.07 9.91 -13.30
N ASP A 180 0.62 9.08 -14.21
CA ASP A 180 -0.49 9.42 -15.12
C ASP A 180 -1.88 9.06 -14.56
N GLY A 181 -1.90 8.38 -13.40
CA GLY A 181 -3.11 7.94 -12.72
C GLY A 181 -3.79 6.71 -13.34
N THR A 182 -3.26 6.12 -14.41
CA THR A 182 -3.84 4.92 -15.03
C THR A 182 -3.70 3.70 -14.11
N ASP A 183 -2.70 3.70 -13.24
CA ASP A 183 -2.34 2.65 -12.30
C ASP A 183 -3.02 2.77 -10.91
N VAL A 184 -3.92 3.75 -10.73
CA VAL A 184 -4.74 3.85 -9.51
C VAL A 184 -5.76 2.71 -9.50
N ALA A 185 -5.41 1.63 -8.82
CA ALA A 185 -6.16 0.38 -8.82
C ALA A 185 -6.38 -0.17 -7.42
N VAL A 186 -7.48 -0.93 -7.29
CA VAL A 186 -7.75 -1.81 -6.16
C VAL A 186 -7.55 -3.23 -6.63
N VAL A 187 -6.77 -4.01 -5.90
CA VAL A 187 -6.43 -5.39 -6.24
C VAL A 187 -7.00 -6.36 -5.21
N ASP A 188 -7.40 -7.53 -5.68
CA ASP A 188 -7.84 -8.61 -4.81
C ASP A 188 -6.64 -9.29 -4.17
N THR A 189 -6.73 -9.49 -2.86
CA THR A 189 -5.72 -10.20 -2.07
C THR A 189 -6.39 -11.19 -1.12
N PRO A 190 -5.67 -12.14 -0.54
CA PRO A 190 -6.24 -13.04 0.46
C PRO A 190 -6.83 -12.31 1.68
N VAL A 191 -6.38 -11.09 1.97
CA VAL A 191 -6.86 -10.29 3.11
C VAL A 191 -8.04 -9.38 2.76
N GLY A 192 -8.40 -9.27 1.48
CA GLY A 192 -9.47 -8.42 0.98
C GLY A 192 -9.00 -7.52 -0.16
N ARG A 193 -9.80 -6.54 -0.52
CA ARG A 193 -9.56 -5.61 -1.63
C ARG A 193 -8.68 -4.45 -1.16
N VAL A 194 -7.46 -4.41 -1.67
CA VAL A 194 -6.41 -3.48 -1.26
C VAL A 194 -6.16 -2.43 -2.33
N GLY A 195 -6.11 -1.19 -1.94
CA GLY A 195 -5.72 -0.06 -2.81
C GLY A 195 -5.27 1.10 -1.95
N GLY A 196 -4.65 2.13 -2.54
CA GLY A 196 -4.18 3.24 -1.72
C GLY A 196 -3.72 4.45 -2.51
N ALA A 197 -3.38 5.49 -1.76
CA ALA A 197 -2.89 6.76 -2.25
C ALA A 197 -1.70 7.23 -1.41
N ILE A 198 -0.70 7.81 -2.06
CA ILE A 198 0.55 8.19 -1.42
C ILE A 198 0.45 9.61 -0.87
N CYS A 199 0.63 9.77 0.45
CA CYS A 199 0.78 11.05 1.14
C CYS A 199 -0.36 12.05 0.78
N TRP A 200 -0.04 13.21 0.24
CA TRP A 200 -1.03 14.26 -0.05
C TRP A 200 -1.96 13.95 -1.23
N GLU A 201 -1.77 12.86 -1.97
CA GLU A 201 -2.81 12.33 -2.85
C GLU A 201 -4.10 12.04 -2.08
N ASN A 202 -3.98 11.73 -0.78
CA ASN A 202 -5.10 11.54 0.13
C ASN A 202 -5.96 12.81 0.32
N TYR A 203 -5.49 13.98 -0.09
CA TYR A 203 -6.27 15.22 -0.15
C TYR A 203 -6.94 15.47 -1.50
N MET A 204 -6.77 14.57 -2.48
CA MET A 204 -7.43 14.64 -3.80
C MET A 204 -8.77 13.88 -3.75
N PRO A 205 -9.94 14.56 -3.69
CA PRO A 205 -11.23 13.88 -3.48
C PRO A 205 -11.57 12.90 -4.60
N LEU A 206 -11.30 13.25 -5.86
CA LEU A 206 -11.59 12.39 -7.00
C LEU A 206 -10.72 11.13 -7.03
N LEU A 207 -9.48 11.18 -6.53
CA LEU A 207 -8.62 10.00 -6.42
C LEU A 207 -9.18 9.05 -5.37
N ARG A 208 -9.57 9.54 -4.20
CA ARG A 208 -10.22 8.73 -3.17
C ARG A 208 -11.51 8.10 -3.69
N HIS A 209 -12.37 8.90 -4.34
CA HIS A 209 -13.61 8.43 -4.94
C HIS A 209 -13.37 7.30 -5.94
N ARG A 210 -12.32 7.40 -6.77
CA ARG A 210 -11.94 6.33 -7.71
C ARG A 210 -11.59 5.01 -7.00
N LEU A 211 -10.94 5.08 -5.84
CA LEU A 211 -10.64 3.89 -5.03
C LEU A 211 -11.91 3.33 -4.38
N TYR A 212 -12.80 4.19 -3.88
CA TYR A 212 -14.10 3.76 -3.33
C TYR A 212 -14.97 3.09 -4.40
N ALA A 213 -15.03 3.65 -5.60
CA ALA A 213 -15.79 3.11 -6.73
C ALA A 213 -15.28 1.72 -7.16
N GLN A 214 -14.00 1.44 -6.93
CA GLN A 214 -13.43 0.12 -7.13
C GLN A 214 -13.62 -0.81 -5.91
N GLY A 215 -14.31 -0.35 -4.86
CA GLY A 215 -14.69 -1.16 -3.70
C GLY A 215 -13.53 -1.48 -2.76
N VAL A 216 -12.60 -0.55 -2.54
CA VAL A 216 -11.50 -0.73 -1.58
C VAL A 216 -12.04 -1.07 -0.18
N GLU A 217 -11.40 -2.02 0.48
CA GLU A 217 -11.71 -2.42 1.85
C GLU A 217 -10.57 -2.07 2.82
N LEU A 218 -9.33 -2.24 2.36
CA LEU A 218 -8.12 -1.84 3.06
C LEU A 218 -7.45 -0.73 2.25
N TYR A 219 -7.62 0.49 2.72
CA TYR A 219 -7.09 1.70 2.10
C TYR A 219 -5.70 1.99 2.67
N LEU A 220 -4.68 1.96 1.83
CA LEU A 220 -3.29 2.18 2.21
C LEU A 220 -2.92 3.66 2.03
N ALA A 221 -2.35 4.26 3.06
CA ALA A 221 -1.94 5.66 3.06
C ALA A 221 -0.49 5.82 3.57
N PRO A 222 0.52 5.30 2.82
CA PRO A 222 1.91 5.58 3.15
C PRO A 222 2.20 7.06 2.98
N THR A 223 2.95 7.66 3.92
CA THR A 223 3.13 9.10 3.99
C THR A 223 4.49 9.50 4.57
N ALA A 224 4.87 10.76 4.33
CA ALA A 224 5.92 11.48 5.04
C ALA A 224 5.37 12.67 5.87
N ASP A 225 4.05 12.81 5.99
CA ASP A 225 3.41 13.86 6.79
C ASP A 225 3.26 13.44 8.25
N ALA A 226 4.12 13.93 9.12
CA ALA A 226 4.18 13.60 10.55
C ALA A 226 3.34 14.55 11.45
N ARG A 227 2.47 15.38 10.87
CA ARG A 227 1.65 16.34 11.62
C ARG A 227 0.41 15.65 12.20
N GLU A 228 -0.01 16.05 13.41
CA GLU A 228 -1.19 15.49 14.09
C GLU A 228 -2.47 15.55 13.25
N ARG A 229 -2.62 16.62 12.45
CA ARG A 229 -3.76 16.77 11.53
C ARG A 229 -3.88 15.64 10.47
N TRP A 230 -2.79 14.92 10.21
CA TRP A 230 -2.81 13.78 9.31
C TRP A 230 -3.73 12.66 9.83
N VAL A 231 -3.71 12.38 11.13
CA VAL A 231 -4.58 11.37 11.75
C VAL A 231 -6.06 11.74 11.59
N ALA A 232 -6.41 13.02 11.71
CA ALA A 232 -7.78 13.49 11.46
C ALA A 232 -8.23 13.21 10.02
N SER A 233 -7.31 13.36 9.04
CA SER A 233 -7.59 13.03 7.64
C SER A 233 -7.80 11.52 7.45
N MET A 234 -7.01 10.68 8.12
CA MET A 234 -7.16 9.21 8.05
C MET A 234 -8.51 8.75 8.61
N ARG A 235 -8.94 9.32 9.72
CA ARG A 235 -10.27 9.09 10.30
C ARG A 235 -11.39 9.53 9.36
N HIS A 236 -11.24 10.69 8.72
CA HIS A 236 -12.20 11.17 7.72
C HIS A 236 -12.31 10.24 6.52
N ILE A 237 -11.18 9.78 5.97
CA ILE A 237 -11.15 8.86 4.83
C ILE A 237 -11.83 7.53 5.17
N ALA A 238 -11.60 7.01 6.36
CA ALA A 238 -12.26 5.80 6.84
C ALA A 238 -13.78 5.97 6.92
N LEU A 239 -14.26 7.11 7.44
CA LEU A 239 -15.67 7.46 7.51
C LEU A 239 -16.30 7.67 6.13
N GLU A 240 -15.60 8.40 5.24
CA GLU A 240 -16.06 8.71 3.88
C GLU A 240 -16.15 7.44 3.02
N GLY A 241 -15.11 6.59 3.05
CA GLY A 241 -14.99 5.40 2.21
C GLY A 241 -15.58 4.13 2.81
N ARG A 242 -15.95 4.15 4.09
CA ARG A 242 -16.37 2.98 4.86
C ARG A 242 -15.41 1.81 4.65
N CYS A 243 -14.12 2.08 4.84
CA CYS A 243 -13.02 1.14 4.68
C CYS A 243 -12.04 1.27 5.85
N PHE A 244 -11.24 0.24 6.08
CA PHE A 244 -10.11 0.36 6.99
C PHE A 244 -9.04 1.25 6.36
N VAL A 245 -8.42 2.13 7.14
CA VAL A 245 -7.30 2.97 6.69
C VAL A 245 -6.04 2.60 7.45
N LEU A 246 -5.01 2.20 6.72
CA LEU A 246 -3.69 1.89 7.25
C LEU A 246 -2.73 3.00 6.81
N SER A 247 -2.19 3.76 7.75
CA SER A 247 -1.25 4.84 7.44
C SER A 247 0.11 4.57 8.05
N ALA A 248 1.14 4.47 7.20
CA ALA A 248 2.53 4.25 7.58
C ALA A 248 3.36 5.51 7.36
N ASN A 249 4.05 5.94 8.40
CA ASN A 249 4.98 7.08 8.36
C ASN A 249 6.38 6.67 8.77
N GLN A 250 7.39 7.36 8.25
CA GLN A 250 8.75 7.19 8.72
C GLN A 250 8.93 7.87 10.09
N CYS A 251 9.69 7.22 10.98
CA CYS A 251 10.24 7.84 12.17
C CYS A 251 11.74 7.95 12.00
N THR A 252 12.25 9.15 11.71
CA THR A 252 13.67 9.36 11.35
C THR A 252 14.32 10.40 12.25
N ARG A 253 15.59 10.16 12.54
CA ARG A 253 16.49 11.07 13.22
C ARG A 253 17.64 11.47 12.29
N ARG A 254 18.42 12.46 12.69
CA ARG A 254 19.60 12.92 11.90
C ARG A 254 20.56 11.76 11.58
N ARG A 255 20.81 10.86 12.54
CA ARG A 255 21.68 9.69 12.38
C ARG A 255 21.20 8.66 11.35
N ASP A 256 19.95 8.70 10.92
CA ASP A 256 19.38 7.79 9.90
C ASP A 256 19.72 8.25 8.47
N TYR A 257 20.34 9.42 8.34
CA TYR A 257 20.87 9.97 7.09
C TYR A 257 22.40 9.91 7.10
N PRO A 258 23.06 9.86 5.92
CA PRO A 258 24.52 9.93 5.84
C PRO A 258 25.08 11.16 6.56
N ASP A 259 26.31 11.03 7.10
CA ASP A 259 26.94 12.12 7.85
C ASP A 259 27.11 13.41 7.02
N ASP A 260 27.38 13.24 5.71
CA ASP A 260 27.50 14.32 4.74
C ASP A 260 26.16 14.80 4.15
N TYR A 261 25.02 14.25 4.61
CA TYR A 261 23.70 14.69 4.12
C TYR A 261 23.41 16.15 4.53
N PRO A 262 23.04 17.03 3.59
CA PRO A 262 22.99 18.48 3.82
C PRO A 262 21.71 18.93 4.54
N LEU A 263 21.57 18.54 5.81
CA LEU A 263 20.54 19.07 6.70
C LEU A 263 21.08 20.30 7.41
N GLU A 264 20.74 21.49 6.90
CA GLU A 264 21.21 22.74 7.48
C GLU A 264 20.78 22.90 8.94
N GLY A 265 21.74 23.23 9.82
CA GLY A 265 21.50 23.54 11.23
C GLY A 265 21.16 22.33 12.12
N VAL A 266 21.16 21.11 11.58
CA VAL A 266 20.86 19.89 12.34
C VAL A 266 22.13 19.07 12.53
N THR A 267 22.80 19.26 13.66
CA THR A 267 24.06 18.58 13.98
C THR A 267 23.91 17.48 15.05
N ASP A 268 22.87 17.57 15.88
CA ASP A 268 22.57 16.52 16.87
C ASP A 268 22.11 15.24 16.18
N PRO A 269 22.82 14.09 16.32
CA PRO A 269 22.45 12.82 15.70
C PRO A 269 21.07 12.33 16.15
N ASP A 270 20.61 12.70 17.34
CA ASP A 270 19.32 12.32 17.90
C ASP A 270 18.17 13.28 17.56
N ALA A 271 18.48 14.40 16.89
CA ALA A 271 17.44 15.32 16.44
C ALA A 271 16.40 14.62 15.58
N VAL A 272 15.12 14.78 15.97
CA VAL A 272 13.99 14.19 15.26
C VAL A 272 13.76 14.93 13.95
N ILE A 273 13.85 14.22 12.83
CA ILE A 273 13.59 14.73 11.48
C ILE A 273 12.17 14.44 11.04
N SER A 274 11.66 13.25 11.37
CA SER A 274 10.26 12.87 11.21
C SER A 274 9.83 12.07 12.43
N ARG A 275 8.74 12.48 13.05
CA ARG A 275 8.33 11.91 14.35
C ARG A 275 7.39 10.71 14.25
N GLY A 276 7.01 10.26 13.03
CA GLY A 276 6.06 9.16 12.86
C GLY A 276 4.62 9.63 12.79
N GLY A 277 3.73 9.00 13.55
CA GLY A 277 2.28 9.24 13.55
C GLY A 277 1.52 8.20 12.73
N SER A 278 2.08 7.00 12.56
CA SER A 278 1.40 5.88 11.91
C SER A 278 0.18 5.44 12.70
N CYS A 279 -0.88 5.02 11.99
CA CYS A 279 -2.11 4.58 12.64
C CYS A 279 -2.88 3.57 11.76
N ILE A 280 -3.77 2.82 12.42
CA ILE A 280 -4.78 1.95 11.79
C ILE A 280 -6.14 2.43 12.27
N VAL A 281 -7.06 2.68 11.33
CA VAL A 281 -8.39 3.23 11.59
C VAL A 281 -9.45 2.30 11.00
N ASP A 282 -10.55 2.09 11.71
CA ASP A 282 -11.67 1.27 11.27
C ASP A 282 -12.69 2.06 10.42
N PRO A 283 -13.65 1.41 9.75
CA PRO A 283 -14.67 2.06 8.91
C PRO A 283 -15.60 3.04 9.65
N SER A 284 -15.60 3.04 11.00
CA SER A 284 -16.34 4.00 11.84
C SER A 284 -15.51 5.22 12.24
N GLY A 285 -14.23 5.28 11.80
CA GLY A 285 -13.31 6.35 12.14
C GLY A 285 -12.62 6.19 13.49
N GLU A 286 -12.76 5.03 14.16
CA GLU A 286 -12.07 4.73 15.41
C GLU A 286 -10.64 4.27 15.15
N VAL A 287 -9.70 4.76 15.96
CA VAL A 287 -8.28 4.39 15.86
C VAL A 287 -8.06 3.07 16.59
N LEU A 288 -7.74 2.01 15.83
CA LEU A 288 -7.48 0.68 16.37
C LEU A 288 -6.06 0.53 16.92
N ALA A 289 -5.09 1.22 16.30
CA ALA A 289 -3.69 1.23 16.75
C ALA A 289 -3.02 2.56 16.37
N GLY A 290 -2.14 3.07 17.23
CA GLY A 290 -1.50 4.38 17.09
C GLY A 290 -2.42 5.55 17.52
N PRO A 291 -2.09 6.82 17.16
CA PRO A 291 -0.81 7.18 16.54
C PRO A 291 0.37 7.01 17.50
N VAL A 292 1.52 6.61 16.98
CA VAL A 292 2.78 6.52 17.73
C VAL A 292 3.73 7.60 17.23
N TYR A 293 4.44 8.27 18.14
CA TYR A 293 5.37 9.36 17.82
C TYR A 293 6.74 9.15 18.45
N ASP A 294 7.76 9.63 17.76
CA ASP A 294 9.15 9.77 18.22
C ASP A 294 9.90 8.44 18.47
N GLU A 295 9.32 7.30 18.07
CA GLU A 295 9.92 5.98 18.16
C GLU A 295 9.58 5.10 16.94
N GLU A 296 10.43 4.10 16.66
CA GLU A 296 10.11 3.04 15.70
C GLU A 296 9.13 2.04 16.33
N ALA A 297 8.16 1.59 15.58
CA ALA A 297 7.15 0.64 16.05
C ALA A 297 6.59 -0.23 14.90
N VAL A 298 6.08 -1.40 15.25
CA VAL A 298 5.21 -2.21 14.41
C VAL A 298 3.82 -2.19 15.05
N LEU A 299 2.89 -1.44 14.46
CA LEU A 299 1.52 -1.36 14.93
C LEU A 299 0.75 -2.53 14.35
N VAL A 300 0.00 -3.26 15.18
CA VAL A 300 -0.77 -4.43 14.76
C VAL A 300 -2.22 -4.27 15.18
N ALA A 301 -3.14 -4.64 14.30
CA ALA A 301 -4.57 -4.69 14.59
C ALA A 301 -5.22 -5.89 13.89
N THR A 302 -6.23 -6.48 14.53
CA THR A 302 -7.10 -7.48 13.94
C THR A 302 -8.38 -6.81 13.46
N LEU A 303 -8.67 -6.93 12.17
CA LEU A 303 -9.77 -6.29 11.48
C LEU A 303 -10.91 -7.28 11.27
N ASP A 304 -12.14 -6.84 11.55
CA ASP A 304 -13.35 -7.59 11.17
C ASP A 304 -13.83 -7.11 9.78
N PRO A 305 -13.70 -7.91 8.70
CA PRO A 305 -14.15 -7.52 7.38
C PRO A 305 -15.64 -7.15 7.31
N GLY A 306 -16.46 -7.69 8.21
CA GLY A 306 -17.89 -7.36 8.32
C GLY A 306 -18.15 -5.89 8.68
N ALA A 307 -17.18 -5.20 9.31
CA ALA A 307 -17.33 -3.79 9.64
C ALA A 307 -17.48 -2.90 8.40
N VAL A 308 -16.84 -3.26 7.28
CA VAL A 308 -17.00 -2.56 5.98
C VAL A 308 -18.44 -2.62 5.50
N VAL A 309 -19.04 -3.82 5.54
CA VAL A 309 -20.43 -4.03 5.08
C VAL A 309 -21.40 -3.27 5.99
N ARG A 310 -21.24 -3.39 7.32
CA ARG A 310 -22.07 -2.67 8.30
C ARG A 310 -21.95 -1.14 8.13
N GLY A 311 -20.74 -0.63 7.91
CA GLY A 311 -20.52 0.80 7.68
C GLY A 311 -21.19 1.29 6.40
N ARG A 312 -21.15 0.53 5.32
CA ARG A 312 -21.81 0.86 4.04
C ARG A 312 -23.34 0.86 4.11
N PHE A 313 -23.93 0.21 5.10
CA PHE A 313 -25.36 0.34 5.37
C PHE A 313 -25.75 1.77 5.73
N ASP A 314 -24.93 2.44 6.55
CA ASP A 314 -25.19 3.83 6.96
C ASP A 314 -24.86 4.83 5.86
N PHE A 315 -23.74 4.62 5.13
CA PHE A 315 -23.25 5.54 4.12
C PHE A 315 -22.42 4.81 3.07
N ASP A 316 -22.81 4.94 1.80
CA ASP A 316 -22.04 4.43 0.66
C ASP A 316 -21.85 5.57 -0.35
N ALA A 317 -20.66 6.15 -0.35
CA ALA A 317 -20.30 7.31 -1.19
C ALA A 317 -20.45 7.05 -2.70
N VAL A 318 -20.34 5.79 -3.12
CA VAL A 318 -20.41 5.36 -4.53
C VAL A 318 -21.67 4.56 -4.85
N GLY A 319 -22.50 4.26 -3.84
CA GLY A 319 -23.76 3.56 -3.94
C GLY A 319 -24.96 4.47 -3.76
N HIS A 320 -25.69 4.32 -2.63
CA HIS A 320 -26.93 5.05 -2.40
C HIS A 320 -26.76 6.56 -2.11
N TYR A 321 -25.52 7.02 -1.84
CA TYR A 321 -25.17 8.45 -1.76
C TYR A 321 -24.55 9.00 -3.05
N ALA A 322 -24.40 8.21 -4.12
CA ALA A 322 -23.87 8.64 -5.43
C ALA A 322 -24.90 9.37 -6.31
N LEU A 323 -26.05 9.82 -5.76
CA LEU A 323 -27.13 10.44 -6.52
C LEU A 323 -26.66 11.70 -7.29
N VAL A 324 -25.68 12.41 -6.77
CA VAL A 324 -25.14 13.63 -7.40
C VAL A 324 -24.50 13.34 -8.76
N GLU A 325 -23.83 12.23 -8.95
CA GLU A 325 -23.28 11.83 -10.26
C GLU A 325 -24.37 11.60 -11.30
N ARG A 326 -25.49 10.98 -10.90
CA ARG A 326 -26.65 10.78 -11.78
C ARG A 326 -27.33 12.08 -12.16
N MET A 327 -27.26 13.10 -11.29
CA MET A 327 -27.80 14.43 -11.56
C MET A 327 -26.86 15.26 -12.43
N ALA A 328 -25.54 15.08 -12.33
CA ALA A 328 -24.53 15.80 -13.11
C ALA A 328 -24.41 15.29 -14.55
N CYS A 329 -24.72 14.03 -14.82
CA CYS A 329 -24.66 13.40 -16.16
C CYS A 329 -25.97 13.51 -16.95
N GLY A 330 -26.99 14.14 -16.41
CA GLY A 330 -28.33 14.28 -17.00
C GLY A 330 -28.60 15.65 -17.65
N GLY A 331 -27.54 16.40 -18.01
CA GLY A 331 -27.63 17.68 -18.70
C GLY A 331 -27.26 17.60 -20.17
#